data_29d9664e627b05fe5e24383a24e9912f
#
_entry.id   29d9664e627b05fe5e24383a24e9912f
#
_cell.length_a   1.000
_cell.length_b   1.000
_cell.length_c   1.000
_cell.angle_alpha   90.00
_cell.angle_beta   90.00
_cell.angle_gamma   90.00
#
_symmetry.space_group_name_H-M   'P 1'
#
loop_
_entity.id
_entity.type
_entity.pdbx_description
1 polymer ?
#
loop_
_entity_poly.entity_id
_entity_poly.type
_entity_poly.pdbx_seq_one_letter_code
_entity_poly.pdbx_strand_id
1 'polypeptide(L)'
;MTNIIYKDKKHKLPFEIKSHSTTMVKRTNGLSGQSTELPQFAALVYDHTMYMSLMTEMKDKETKQTPGFSEHQDDWQIVRNGIDFFRRYFAKEYMVLLD
;
A
#
# COMPACT_ATOMS: atom_id res chain seq x y z
N MET A 1 -0.75 -14.99 8.90
CA MET A 1 -1.18 -13.73 8.32
C MET A 1 -2.51 -13.30 8.92
N THR A 2 -2.66 -12.02 9.14
CA THR A 2 -3.86 -11.47 9.78
C THR A 2 -4.94 -11.18 8.74
N ASN A 3 -6.17 -11.53 9.07
CA ASN A 3 -7.33 -11.21 8.26
C ASN A 3 -8.24 -10.26 9.03
N ILE A 4 -8.93 -9.39 8.30
CA ILE A 4 -9.88 -8.45 8.86
C ILE A 4 -11.23 -8.66 8.19
N ILE A 5 -12.32 -8.70 8.98
CA ILE A 5 -13.67 -8.73 8.46
C ILE A 5 -14.16 -7.30 8.29
N TYR A 6 -14.47 -6.91 7.07
CA TYR A 6 -14.96 -5.57 6.73
C TYR A 6 -16.08 -5.70 5.73
N LYS A 7 -17.26 -5.13 6.06
CA LYS A 7 -18.49 -5.24 5.24
C LYS A 7 -18.83 -6.70 4.92
N ASP A 8 -18.76 -7.56 5.94
CA ASP A 8 -19.03 -9.00 5.85
C ASP A 8 -18.10 -9.75 4.90
N LYS A 9 -16.96 -9.18 4.56
CA LYS A 9 -15.99 -9.76 3.65
C LYS A 9 -14.63 -9.88 4.34
N LYS A 10 -14.00 -11.01 4.16
CA LYS A 10 -12.67 -11.27 4.73
C LYS A 10 -11.59 -10.62 3.87
N HIS A 11 -10.78 -9.75 4.48
CA HIS A 11 -9.68 -9.06 3.83
C HIS A 11 -8.37 -9.58 4.39
N LYS A 12 -7.56 -10.18 3.54
CA LYS A 12 -6.25 -10.70 3.91
C LYS A 12 -5.21 -9.58 3.82
N LEU A 13 -4.56 -9.27 4.95
CA LEU A 13 -3.55 -8.21 4.97
C LEU A 13 -2.26 -8.68 4.29
N PRO A 14 -1.60 -7.80 3.53
CA PRO A 14 -0.34 -8.14 2.86
C PRO A 14 0.86 -8.16 3.80
N PHE A 15 0.76 -7.48 4.95
CA PHE A 15 1.80 -7.39 5.98
C PHE A 15 1.16 -6.86 7.26
N GLU A 16 1.92 -6.85 8.35
CA GLU A 16 1.42 -6.34 9.64
C GLU A 16 1.32 -4.82 9.64
N ILE A 17 0.26 -4.33 10.27
CA ILE A 17 -0.02 -2.89 10.42
C ILE A 17 -0.33 -2.57 11.89
N LYS A 18 -0.22 -1.29 12.23
CA LYS A 18 -0.36 -0.84 13.62
C LYS A 18 -1.77 -0.94 14.19
N SER A 19 -2.78 -0.88 13.36
CA SER A 19 -4.18 -0.88 13.79
C SER A 19 -5.06 -1.61 12.78
N HIS A 20 -6.05 -2.34 13.28
CA HIS A 20 -7.04 -3.01 12.44
C HIS A 20 -8.38 -2.29 12.47
N SER A 21 -8.40 -1.02 12.83
CA SER A 21 -9.62 -0.22 12.91
C SER A 21 -10.30 -0.09 11.55
N THR A 22 -11.64 -0.14 11.55
CA THR A 22 -12.45 0.06 10.35
C THR A 22 -13.03 1.47 10.28
N THR A 23 -12.58 2.39 11.14
CA THR A 23 -12.97 3.79 11.08
C THR A 23 -12.53 4.41 9.75
N MET A 24 -13.43 5.12 9.08
CA MET A 24 -13.14 5.73 7.78
C MET A 24 -12.20 6.92 7.97
N VAL A 25 -11.16 6.96 7.14
CA VAL A 25 -10.19 8.07 7.11
C VAL A 25 -9.97 8.49 5.66
N LYS A 26 -9.50 9.72 5.47
CA LYS A 26 -9.26 10.27 4.13
C LYS A 26 -7.79 10.17 3.76
N ARG A 27 -7.54 9.82 2.51
CA ARG A 27 -6.20 9.89 1.92
C ARG A 27 -6.27 10.61 0.59
N THR A 28 -5.19 11.29 0.23
CA THR A 28 -5.11 12.12 -0.98
C THR A 28 -3.91 11.69 -1.82
N ASN A 29 -4.13 11.58 -3.13
CA ASN A 29 -3.03 11.35 -4.08
C ASN A 29 -2.24 12.65 -4.22
N GLY A 30 -0.96 12.63 -3.89
CA GLY A 30 -0.10 13.81 -3.93
C GLY A 30 0.15 14.36 -5.33
N LEU A 31 -0.07 13.57 -6.38
CA LEU A 31 0.15 14.00 -7.76
C LEU A 31 -1.10 14.60 -8.39
N SER A 32 -2.26 13.96 -8.19
CA SER A 32 -3.50 14.38 -8.82
C SER A 32 -4.35 15.32 -7.98
N GLY A 33 -4.10 15.34 -6.66
CA GLY A 33 -4.94 16.07 -5.72
C GLY A 33 -6.27 15.41 -5.40
N GLN A 34 -6.55 14.26 -6.00
CA GLN A 34 -7.78 13.53 -5.75
C GLN A 34 -7.73 12.81 -4.40
N SER A 35 -8.87 12.72 -3.74
CA SER A 35 -8.99 12.10 -2.42
C SER A 35 -10.03 10.99 -2.44
N THR A 36 -9.88 10.06 -1.50
CA THR A 36 -10.89 9.03 -1.25
C THR A 36 -10.91 8.69 0.23
N GLU A 37 -12.00 8.09 0.68
CA GLU A 37 -12.12 7.58 2.03
C GLU A 37 -11.99 6.07 2.02
N LEU A 38 -11.34 5.53 3.05
CA LEU A 38 -11.16 4.10 3.20
C LEU A 38 -11.00 3.78 4.70
N PRO A 39 -11.25 2.52 5.11
CA PRO A 39 -11.07 2.18 6.53
C PRO A 39 -9.62 2.31 6.95
N GLN A 40 -9.40 2.62 8.22
CA GLN A 40 -8.05 2.92 8.74
C GLN A 40 -7.06 1.80 8.44
N PHE A 41 -7.45 0.54 8.55
CA PHE A 41 -6.52 -0.55 8.25
C PHE A 41 -6.01 -0.50 6.81
N ALA A 42 -6.89 -0.16 5.85
CA ALA A 42 -6.48 -0.01 4.45
C ALA A 42 -5.61 1.23 4.25
N ALA A 43 -5.91 2.33 4.96
CA ALA A 43 -5.09 3.54 4.92
C ALA A 43 -3.67 3.26 5.43
N LEU A 44 -3.53 2.43 6.46
CA LEU A 44 -2.22 2.05 6.98
C LEU A 44 -1.45 1.17 5.99
N VAL A 45 -2.14 0.28 5.27
CA VAL A 45 -1.51 -0.48 4.18
C VAL A 45 -1.01 0.48 3.10
N TYR A 46 -1.82 1.46 2.70
CA TYR A 46 -1.42 2.48 1.73
C TYR A 46 -0.19 3.25 2.19
N ASP A 47 -0.22 3.76 3.43
CA ASP A 47 0.88 4.56 3.98
C ASP A 47 2.18 3.77 3.98
N HIS A 48 2.14 2.51 4.42
CA HIS A 48 3.33 1.66 4.45
C HIS A 48 3.83 1.33 3.04
N THR A 49 2.92 1.05 2.12
CA THR A 49 3.26 0.77 0.72
C THR A 49 3.97 1.96 0.08
N MET A 50 3.45 3.17 0.29
CA MET A 50 4.07 4.39 -0.25
C MET A 50 5.42 4.68 0.38
N TYR A 51 5.53 4.48 1.70
CA TYR A 51 6.80 4.64 2.41
C TYR A 51 7.86 3.69 1.85
N MET A 52 7.52 2.40 1.72
CA MET A 52 8.46 1.39 1.22
C MET A 52 8.84 1.66 -0.24
N SER A 53 7.88 2.10 -1.06
CA SER A 53 8.16 2.45 -2.45
C SER A 53 9.19 3.58 -2.55
N LEU A 54 8.99 4.65 -1.78
CA LEU A 54 9.90 5.79 -1.77
C LEU A 54 11.29 5.41 -1.27
N MET A 55 11.36 4.68 -0.14
CA MET A 55 12.63 4.30 0.46
C MET A 55 13.41 3.34 -0.43
N THR A 56 12.73 2.40 -1.08
CA THR A 56 13.38 1.43 -1.96
C THR A 56 13.91 2.12 -3.22
N GLU A 57 13.15 3.06 -3.79
CA GLU A 57 13.63 3.87 -4.91
C GLU A 57 14.90 4.65 -4.55
N MET A 58 14.93 5.25 -3.36
CA MET A 58 16.11 5.99 -2.90
C MET A 58 17.33 5.07 -2.76
N LYS A 59 17.13 3.87 -2.19
CA LYS A 59 18.21 2.89 -2.07
C LYS A 59 18.75 2.46 -3.45
N ASP A 60 17.85 2.19 -4.39
CA ASP A 60 18.22 1.79 -5.74
C ASP A 60 19.00 2.91 -6.46
N LYS A 61 18.60 4.18 -6.27
CA LYS A 61 19.33 5.31 -6.83
C LYS A 61 20.73 5.45 -6.25
N GLU A 62 20.87 5.26 -4.95
CA GLU A 62 22.18 5.33 -4.28
C GLU A 62 23.12 4.23 -4.77
N THR A 63 22.60 3.03 -5.00
CA THR A 63 23.40 1.91 -5.49
C THR A 63 23.50 1.85 -7.00
N LYS A 64 22.83 2.77 -7.71
CA LYS A 64 22.78 2.84 -9.18
C LYS A 64 22.24 1.55 -9.82
N GLN A 65 21.33 0.88 -9.14
CA GLN A 65 20.72 -0.34 -9.64
C GLN A 65 19.39 -0.05 -10.32
N THR A 66 19.02 -0.89 -11.28
CA THR A 66 17.69 -0.83 -11.89
C THR A 66 16.73 -1.73 -11.12
N PRO A 67 15.41 -1.47 -11.15
CA PRO A 67 14.45 -2.28 -10.40
C PRO A 67 14.51 -3.78 -10.71
N GLY A 68 14.85 -4.16 -11.95
CA GLY A 68 14.94 -5.57 -12.34
C GLY A 68 16.16 -6.29 -11.81
N PHE A 69 17.18 -5.55 -11.37
CA PHE A 69 18.46 -6.09 -10.88
C PHE A 69 18.78 -5.58 -9.47
N SER A 70 17.79 -5.06 -8.78
CA SER A 70 17.97 -4.47 -7.45
C SER A 70 18.33 -5.54 -6.42
N GLU A 71 19.24 -5.18 -5.51
CA GLU A 71 19.52 -5.97 -4.31
C GLU A 71 18.37 -5.92 -3.30
N HIS A 72 17.41 -5.01 -3.52
CA HIS A 72 16.28 -4.75 -2.62
C HIS A 72 14.99 -5.42 -3.11
N GLN A 73 15.09 -6.64 -3.67
CA GLN A 73 13.93 -7.37 -4.19
C GLN A 73 12.89 -7.67 -3.11
N ASP A 74 13.33 -7.95 -1.88
CA ASP A 74 12.41 -8.20 -0.77
C ASP A 74 11.58 -6.96 -0.44
N ASP A 75 12.20 -5.78 -0.49
CA ASP A 75 11.50 -4.51 -0.26
C ASP A 75 10.49 -4.23 -1.38
N TRP A 76 10.86 -4.46 -2.63
CA TRP A 76 9.95 -4.34 -3.76
C TRP A 76 8.79 -5.33 -3.69
N GLN A 77 9.02 -6.52 -3.13
CA GLN A 77 7.95 -7.49 -2.91
C GLN A 77 6.90 -6.97 -1.92
N ILE A 78 7.32 -6.28 -0.89
CA ILE A 78 6.40 -5.64 0.07
C ILE A 78 5.51 -4.62 -0.66
N VAL A 79 6.10 -3.80 -1.52
CA VAL A 79 5.36 -2.81 -2.32
C VAL A 79 4.32 -3.51 -3.21
N ARG A 80 4.71 -4.57 -3.92
CA ARG A 80 3.79 -5.33 -4.77
C ARG A 80 2.64 -5.94 -3.98
N ASN A 81 2.93 -6.48 -2.81
CA ASN A 81 1.92 -7.07 -1.94
C ASN A 81 0.89 -6.02 -1.50
N GLY A 82 1.33 -4.80 -1.18
CA GLY A 82 0.43 -3.71 -0.84
C GLY A 82 -0.46 -3.30 -2.02
N ILE A 83 0.11 -3.21 -3.21
CA ILE A 83 -0.63 -2.87 -4.43
C ILE A 83 -1.66 -3.95 -4.75
N ASP A 84 -1.28 -5.23 -4.66
CA ASP A 84 -2.18 -6.35 -4.92
C ASP A 84 -3.36 -6.37 -3.94
N PHE A 85 -3.10 -6.03 -2.67
CA PHE A 85 -4.16 -5.88 -1.67
C PHE A 85 -5.20 -4.85 -2.14
N PHE A 86 -4.75 -3.68 -2.60
CA PHE A 86 -5.67 -2.63 -3.08
C PHE A 86 -6.43 -3.05 -4.32
N ARG A 87 -5.79 -3.69 -5.26
CA ARG A 87 -6.45 -4.18 -6.48
C ARG A 87 -7.55 -5.18 -6.16
N ARG A 88 -7.32 -6.02 -5.14
CA ARG A 88 -8.25 -7.09 -4.78
C ARG A 88 -9.45 -6.56 -3.98
N TYR A 89 -9.21 -5.68 -3.03
CA TYR A 89 -10.23 -5.28 -2.06
C TYR A 89 -10.71 -3.83 -2.19
N PHE A 90 -9.90 -2.96 -2.73
CA PHE A 90 -10.17 -1.52 -2.81
C PHE A 90 -9.80 -0.96 -4.18
N ALA A 91 -10.33 -1.58 -5.24
CA ALA A 91 -9.96 -1.22 -6.61
C ALA A 91 -10.27 0.25 -6.95
N LYS A 92 -11.38 0.79 -6.46
CA LYS A 92 -11.74 2.20 -6.69
C LYS A 92 -10.74 3.13 -6.03
N GLU A 93 -10.41 2.85 -4.79
CA GLU A 93 -9.46 3.65 -4.01
C GLU A 93 -8.06 3.54 -4.60
N TYR A 94 -7.71 2.38 -5.14
CA TYR A 94 -6.45 2.18 -5.85
C TYR A 94 -6.34 3.14 -7.02
N MET A 95 -7.39 3.28 -7.83
CA MET A 95 -7.38 4.17 -8.99
C MET A 95 -7.20 5.63 -8.60
N VAL A 96 -7.71 6.04 -7.43
CA VAL A 96 -7.54 7.40 -6.94
C VAL A 96 -6.13 7.62 -6.37
N LEU A 97 -5.64 6.69 -5.57
CA LEU A 97 -4.46 6.90 -4.74
C LEU A 97 -3.15 6.45 -5.39
N LEU A 98 -3.17 5.40 -6.19
CA LEU A 98 -1.96 4.75 -6.69
C LEU A 98 -1.82 4.78 -8.22
N ASP A 99 -2.80 5.29 -8.89
CA ASP A 99 -2.79 5.32 -10.37
C ASP A 99 -2.35 6.68 -10.94
#